data_a6cbc108d33903d1493e827a2195b4bc
#
_entry.id   a6cbc108d33903d1493e827a2195b4bc
#
_cell.length_a   1.000
_cell.length_b   1.000
_cell.length_c   1.000
_cell.angle_alpha   90.00
_cell.angle_beta   90.00
_cell.angle_gamma   90.00
#
_symmetry.space_group_name_H-M   'P 1'
#
loop_
_entity.id
_entity.type
_entity.pdbx_description
1 polymer ?
#
loop_
_entity_poly.entity_id
_entity_poly.type
_entity_poly.pdbx_seq_one_letter_code
_entity_poly.pdbx_strand_id
1 'polypeptide(L)'
;MDHKIVDFIPDALYFSPMIHDLDARGLLCPLPVLKARKRLKNLAQGDVLRMHADDPAARIDVPHFCNESGNILRGATDQGDGSFIYDIEKA
;
A
#
# COMPACT_ATOMS: atom_id res chain seq x y z
N MET A 1 1.47 -28.42 -27.58
CA MET A 1 1.69 -27.87 -27.12
C MET A 1 2.16 -27.34 -26.63
N ASP A 2 2.43 -27.29 -26.57
CA ASP A 2 2.88 -26.81 -26.03
C ASP A 2 3.32 -25.92 -25.87
N HIS A 3 3.27 -25.40 -25.77
CA HIS A 3 3.74 -24.28 -25.47
C HIS A 3 2.93 -23.26 -25.08
N LYS A 4 2.01 -23.23 -25.39
CA LYS A 4 1.12 -22.20 -25.28
C LYS A 4 0.40 -22.21 -24.05
N ILE A 5 0.21 -23.29 -23.57
CA ILE A 5 -0.36 -23.42 -22.27
C ILE A 5 0.54 -22.81 -21.29
N VAL A 6 1.81 -22.94 -21.52
CA VAL A 6 2.79 -22.33 -20.65
C VAL A 6 2.63 -20.84 -20.66
N ASP A 7 2.37 -20.29 -21.81
CA ASP A 7 2.19 -18.86 -21.89
C ASP A 7 1.04 -18.42 -21.05
N PHE A 8 0.03 -19.23 -21.00
CA PHE A 8 -1.14 -18.85 -20.27
C PHE A 8 -0.89 -18.85 -18.78
N ILE A 9 -0.20 -19.85 -18.30
CA ILE A 9 0.11 -19.91 -16.88
C ILE A 9 1.04 -18.80 -16.45
N PRO A 10 2.07 -18.50 -17.21
CA PRO A 10 2.95 -17.39 -16.85
C PRO A 10 2.22 -16.06 -16.70
N ASP A 11 1.10 -15.90 -17.37
CA ASP A 11 0.34 -14.67 -17.19
C ASP A 11 -0.05 -14.48 -15.75
N ALA A 12 -0.49 -15.53 -15.11
CA ALA A 12 -0.86 -15.43 -13.72
C ALA A 12 0.34 -15.12 -12.85
N LEU A 13 1.48 -15.65 -13.24
CA LEU A 13 2.70 -15.41 -12.47
C LEU A 13 3.18 -13.99 -12.64
N TYR A 14 2.96 -13.43 -13.81
CA TYR A 14 3.40 -12.08 -14.06
C TYR A 14 2.48 -11.04 -13.45
N PHE A 15 1.31 -11.47 -13.08
CA PHE A 15 0.36 -10.54 -12.51
C PHE A 15 0.67 -10.34 -11.04
N SER A 16 1.76 -9.66 -10.79
CA SER A 16 2.16 -9.31 -9.43
C SER A 16 1.81 -7.86 -9.18
N PRO A 17 1.40 -7.55 -7.96
CA PRO A 17 1.15 -6.15 -7.64
C PRO A 17 2.45 -5.36 -7.70
N MET A 18 2.38 -4.15 -8.20
CA MET A 18 3.51 -3.24 -8.13
C MET A 18 3.52 -2.59 -6.77
N ILE A 19 4.72 -2.47 -6.21
CA ILE A 19 4.90 -1.81 -4.92
C ILE A 19 5.38 -0.40 -5.19
N HIS A 20 4.68 0.56 -4.62
CA HIS A 20 5.02 1.98 -4.75
C HIS A 20 5.37 2.51 -3.38
N ASP A 21 6.56 3.08 -3.24
CA ASP A 21 7.01 3.57 -1.95
C ASP A 21 6.60 5.02 -1.74
N LEU A 22 6.25 5.35 -0.51
CA LEU A 22 5.91 6.70 -0.11
C LEU A 22 6.55 6.98 1.23
N ASP A 23 7.41 7.99 1.28
CA ASP A 23 8.01 8.43 2.53
C ASP A 23 7.15 9.53 3.12
N ALA A 24 6.47 9.22 4.20
CA ALA A 24 5.64 10.17 4.93
C ALA A 24 6.18 10.45 6.33
N ARG A 25 7.47 10.11 6.56
CA ARG A 25 8.08 10.42 7.85
C ARG A 25 8.19 11.92 8.02
N GLY A 26 8.08 12.36 9.27
CA GLY A 26 8.11 13.79 9.59
C GLY A 26 6.80 14.49 9.38
N LEU A 27 5.81 13.84 8.82
CA LEU A 27 4.49 14.42 8.62
C LEU A 27 3.57 14.06 9.77
N LEU A 28 2.75 15.02 10.19
CA LEU A 28 1.78 14.82 11.26
C LEU A 28 0.38 14.68 10.68
N CYS A 29 -0.48 14.01 11.45
CA CYS A 29 -1.89 13.87 11.11
C CYS A 29 -2.48 15.23 10.74
N PRO A 30 -3.22 15.31 9.65
CA PRO A 30 -3.72 14.24 8.77
C PRO A 30 -2.87 14.03 7.52
N LEU A 31 -1.66 14.58 7.45
CA LEU A 31 -0.88 14.60 6.22
C LEU A 31 -0.49 13.22 5.68
N PRO A 32 -0.09 12.25 6.52
CA PRO A 32 0.25 10.93 5.97
C PRO A 32 -0.89 10.31 5.19
N VAL A 33 -2.10 10.37 5.74
CA VAL A 33 -3.28 9.79 5.08
C VAL A 33 -3.63 10.57 3.83
N LEU A 34 -3.50 11.89 3.85
CA LEU A 34 -3.80 12.69 2.66
C LEU A 34 -2.83 12.38 1.53
N LYS A 35 -1.55 12.19 1.86
CA LYS A 35 -0.57 11.80 0.85
C LYS A 35 -0.87 10.41 0.31
N ALA A 36 -1.23 9.49 1.18
CA ALA A 36 -1.57 8.15 0.76
C ALA A 36 -2.77 8.17 -0.19
N ARG A 37 -3.79 8.94 0.15
CA ARG A 37 -4.98 9.04 -0.69
C ARG A 37 -4.63 9.56 -2.08
N LYS A 38 -3.80 10.59 -2.13
CA LYS A 38 -3.43 11.18 -3.40
C LYS A 38 -2.64 10.19 -4.27
N ARG A 39 -1.72 9.48 -3.66
CA ARG A 39 -0.92 8.50 -4.40
C ARG A 39 -1.77 7.32 -4.88
N LEU A 40 -2.67 6.85 -4.05
CA LEU A 40 -3.51 5.71 -4.39
C LEU A 40 -4.41 5.99 -5.59
N LYS A 41 -4.80 7.23 -5.79
CA LYS A 41 -5.63 7.57 -6.94
C LYS A 41 -4.99 7.22 -8.26
N ASN A 42 -3.69 7.23 -8.32
CA ASN A 42 -2.95 7.00 -9.56
C ASN A 42 -2.46 5.56 -9.69
N LEU A 43 -2.83 4.70 -8.75
CA LEU A 43 -2.40 3.32 -8.80
C LEU A 43 -3.47 2.45 -9.42
N ALA A 44 -3.04 1.33 -10.00
CA ALA A 44 -3.96 0.35 -10.55
C ALA A 44 -4.52 -0.51 -9.44
N GLN A 45 -5.69 -1.07 -9.66
CA GLN A 45 -6.28 -2.01 -8.73
C GLN A 45 -5.31 -3.14 -8.47
N GLY A 46 -5.10 -3.46 -7.20
CA GLY A 46 -4.18 -4.51 -6.80
C GLY A 46 -2.77 -4.03 -6.50
N ASP A 47 -2.40 -2.81 -6.94
CA ASP A 47 -1.10 -2.27 -6.59
C ASP A 47 -1.05 -1.95 -5.11
N VAL A 48 0.15 -1.96 -4.55
CA VAL A 48 0.36 -1.73 -3.12
C VAL A 48 1.14 -0.45 -2.92
N LEU A 49 0.61 0.42 -2.09
CA LEU A 49 1.34 1.60 -1.63
C LEU A 49 2.01 1.25 -0.31
N ARG A 50 3.33 1.33 -0.30
CA ARG A 50 4.12 1.07 0.92
C ARG A 50 4.50 2.40 1.53
N MET A 51 3.78 2.79 2.56
CA MET A 51 3.98 4.09 3.20
C MET A 51 4.76 3.95 4.48
N HIS A 52 5.82 4.75 4.62
CA HIS A 52 6.61 4.81 5.82
C HIS A 52 6.22 6.08 6.59
N ALA A 53 5.71 5.94 7.80
CA ALA A 53 5.25 7.07 8.61
C ALA A 53 5.69 6.90 10.05
N ASP A 54 5.92 8.03 10.72
CA ASP A 54 6.39 8.00 12.12
C ASP A 54 5.46 8.77 13.06
N ASP A 55 4.33 9.27 12.59
CA ASP A 55 3.35 9.89 13.47
C ASP A 55 2.55 8.79 14.17
N PRO A 56 2.51 8.79 15.52
CA PRO A 56 1.73 7.79 16.25
C PRO A 56 0.25 7.76 15.84
N ALA A 57 -0.31 8.88 15.43
CA ALA A 57 -1.71 8.93 15.02
C ALA A 57 -1.96 8.12 13.75
N ALA A 58 -0.94 7.89 12.93
CA ALA A 58 -1.11 7.11 11.71
C ALA A 58 -1.52 5.67 12.04
N ARG A 59 -1.16 5.16 13.20
CA ARG A 59 -1.53 3.80 13.61
C ARG A 59 -3.05 3.64 13.71
N ILE A 60 -3.76 4.72 13.94
CA ILE A 60 -5.21 4.72 14.00
C ILE A 60 -5.78 5.23 12.68
N ASP A 61 -5.18 6.28 12.14
CA ASP A 61 -5.71 6.96 10.96
C ASP A 61 -5.62 6.10 9.69
N VAL A 62 -4.55 5.31 9.55
CA VAL A 62 -4.38 4.51 8.34
C VAL A 62 -5.42 3.40 8.26
N PRO A 63 -5.64 2.60 9.31
CA PRO A 63 -6.71 1.60 9.26
C PRO A 63 -8.07 2.22 9.01
N HIS A 64 -8.34 3.36 9.64
CA HIS A 64 -9.61 4.06 9.47
C HIS A 64 -9.80 4.51 8.02
N PHE A 65 -8.76 5.09 7.44
CA PHE A 65 -8.78 5.52 6.05
C PHE A 65 -9.04 4.34 5.12
N CYS A 66 -8.35 3.22 5.34
CA CYS A 66 -8.52 2.05 4.49
C CYS A 66 -9.95 1.53 4.59
N ASN A 67 -10.49 1.50 5.81
CA ASN A 67 -11.84 1.05 6.02
C ASN A 67 -12.85 1.93 5.29
N GLU A 68 -12.65 3.24 5.31
CA GLU A 68 -13.57 4.17 4.68
C GLU A 68 -13.44 4.22 3.18
N SER A 69 -12.23 4.07 2.67
CA SER A 69 -11.99 4.18 1.23
C SER A 69 -12.18 2.88 0.48
N GLY A 70 -12.27 1.77 1.21
CA GLY A 70 -12.37 0.46 0.57
C GLY A 70 -11.03 -0.12 0.19
N ASN A 71 -9.93 0.61 0.40
CA ASN A 71 -8.61 0.06 0.16
C ASN A 71 -8.27 -0.93 1.27
N ILE A 72 -7.34 -1.83 1.00
CA ILE A 72 -7.08 -2.95 1.89
C ILE A 72 -5.76 -2.73 2.60
N LEU A 73 -5.79 -2.70 3.93
CA LEU A 73 -4.56 -2.63 4.70
C LEU A 73 -3.99 -4.03 4.81
N ARG A 74 -2.85 -4.26 4.14
CA ARG A 74 -2.21 -5.56 4.12
C ARG A 74 -1.33 -5.80 5.33
N GLY A 75 -0.79 -4.74 5.89
CA GLY A 75 0.06 -4.88 7.05
C GLY A 75 0.52 -3.55 7.59
N ALA A 76 0.94 -3.58 8.84
CA ALA A 76 1.54 -2.43 9.52
C ALA A 76 2.71 -2.99 10.31
N THR A 77 3.92 -2.67 9.87
CA THR A 77 5.13 -3.28 10.41
C THR A 77 5.92 -2.26 11.21
N ASP A 78 6.13 -2.56 12.49
CA ASP A 78 6.92 -1.73 13.39
C ASP A 78 8.39 -1.81 12.99
N GLN A 79 9.03 -0.67 12.78
CA GLN A 79 10.43 -0.63 12.37
C GLN A 79 11.39 -0.60 13.56
N GLY A 80 10.87 -0.49 14.78
CA GLY A 80 11.69 -0.49 15.97
C GLY A 80 12.25 0.87 16.35
N ASP A 81 12.00 1.89 15.57
CA ASP A 81 12.50 3.24 15.81
C ASP A 81 11.37 4.26 15.96
N GLY A 82 10.17 3.78 16.19
CA GLY A 82 9.00 4.66 16.31
C GLY A 82 8.27 4.87 15.01
N SER A 83 8.77 4.34 13.92
CA SER A 83 8.09 4.43 12.64
C SER A 83 7.48 3.09 12.25
N PHE A 84 6.51 3.16 11.34
CA PHE A 84 5.83 1.98 10.82
C PHE A 84 5.79 2.03 9.30
N ILE A 85 5.78 0.84 8.71
CA ILE A 85 5.53 0.72 7.28
C ILE A 85 4.14 0.13 7.10
N TYR A 86 3.29 0.84 6.37
CA TYR A 86 1.92 0.43 6.08
C TYR A 86 1.83 0.01 4.63
N ASP A 87 1.36 -1.20 4.38
CA ASP A 87 1.15 -1.69 3.02
C ASP A 87 -0.34 -1.61 2.73
N ILE A 88 -0.70 -0.76 1.78
CA ILE A 88 -2.10 -0.49 1.43
C ILE A 88 -2.33 -0.91 0.00
N GLU A 89 -3.21 -1.87 -0.19
CA GLU A 89 -3.55 -2.34 -1.52
C GLU A 89 -4.69 -1.51 -2.10
N LYS A 90 -4.53 -1.06 -3.33
CA LYS A 90 -5.55 -0.30 -4.03
C LYS A 90 -6.74 -1.20 -4.37
N ALA A 91 -7.89 -0.81 -3.95
CA ALA A 91 -9.12 -1.53 -4.23
C ALA A 91 -9.64 -1.29 -5.64
#